data_25c173a78fe0a093cd9ef405f3102ceb
#
_entry.id   25c173a78fe0a093cd9ef405f3102ceb
#
_cell.length_a   1.000
_cell.length_b   1.000
_cell.length_c   1.000
_cell.angle_alpha   90.00
_cell.angle_beta   90.00
_cell.angle_gamma   90.00
#
_symmetry.space_group_name_H-M   'P 1'
#
loop_
_entity.id
_entity.type
_entity.pdbx_description
1 polymer ?
#
loop_
_entity_poly.entity_id
_entity_poly.type
_entity_poly.pdbx_seq_one_letter_code
_entity_poly.pdbx_strand_id
1 'polypeptide(L)'
;MGFSFRNLIRGKPDQEEKEPEQSIENIERFEIADNPIENIVAEIYLRELAFQRAIQIIAKLLAKCEIRTFLNGEEIFRDEYYVWNIEPNRNQNKQQFFDKLVEKMFRNNEALIVEGIDGQIYVADSFCTNRNALYGNTYNQVAVDDYTFLRTFRSADVMYLKPNWKNVNTVLQGLYGSYSKLIQYGSKNFLKSHGSKGILDISTVAQNSKN
;
A
#
# COMPACT_ATOMS: atom_id res chain seq x y z
N MET A 1 -11.75 -27.72 43.52
CA MET A 1 -10.46 -28.10 42.91
C MET A 1 -9.77 -26.81 42.50
N GLY A 2 -8.81 -26.34 43.33
CA GLY A 2 -8.10 -25.10 43.07
C GLY A 2 -6.86 -25.36 42.24
N PHE A 3 -6.77 -24.72 41.11
CA PHE A 3 -5.54 -24.70 40.30
C PHE A 3 -4.54 -23.74 40.95
N SER A 4 -3.43 -24.30 41.44
CA SER A 4 -2.32 -23.52 42.03
C SER A 4 -1.31 -23.18 40.95
N PHE A 5 -1.15 -21.88 40.65
CA PHE A 5 -0.17 -21.32 39.72
C PHE A 5 1.27 -21.31 40.23
N ARG A 6 1.54 -21.93 41.37
CA ARG A 6 2.87 -21.84 42.04
C ARG A 6 3.96 -22.73 41.41
N ASN A 7 3.63 -23.62 40.51
CA ASN A 7 4.61 -24.55 39.92
C ASN A 7 5.13 -24.17 38.54
N LEU A 8 4.77 -22.98 38.03
CA LEU A 8 5.20 -22.55 36.69
C LEU A 8 6.46 -21.65 36.73
N ILE A 9 6.98 -21.34 37.91
CA ILE A 9 8.17 -20.49 38.06
C ILE A 9 9.25 -21.26 38.79
N ARG A 10 9.70 -22.36 38.22
CA ARG A 10 10.97 -22.97 38.57
C ARG A 10 11.78 -23.16 37.30
N GLY A 11 12.46 -22.07 36.92
CA GLY A 11 13.47 -22.12 35.90
C GLY A 11 14.57 -23.09 36.28
N LYS A 12 14.93 -23.96 35.40
CA LYS A 12 16.16 -24.71 35.43
C LYS A 12 17.33 -23.74 35.24
N PRO A 13 18.45 -23.94 35.91
CA PRO A 13 19.61 -23.07 35.76
C PRO A 13 20.27 -23.29 34.38
N ASP A 14 20.60 -22.20 33.79
CA ASP A 14 21.64 -21.87 32.81
C ASP A 14 22.30 -23.06 32.10
N GLN A 15 21.79 -23.37 30.90
CA GLN A 15 22.65 -23.65 29.80
C GLN A 15 22.68 -22.39 28.93
N GLU A 16 23.86 -21.81 28.81
CA GLU A 16 24.19 -20.81 27.81
C GLU A 16 23.91 -21.45 26.43
N GLU A 17 22.67 -21.29 25.95
CA GLU A 17 22.41 -21.37 24.53
C GLU A 17 23.10 -20.14 23.92
N LYS A 18 24.29 -20.39 23.37
CA LYS A 18 24.88 -19.51 22.37
C LYS A 18 23.78 -19.30 21.32
N GLU A 19 23.21 -18.08 21.33
CA GLU A 19 22.47 -17.60 20.18
C GLU A 19 23.34 -17.91 18.95
N PRO A 20 22.79 -18.59 17.93
CA PRO A 20 23.50 -18.66 16.68
C PRO A 20 23.62 -17.20 16.21
N GLU A 21 24.82 -16.68 16.19
CA GLU A 21 25.18 -15.57 15.32
C GLU A 21 24.76 -16.02 13.91
N GLN A 22 23.50 -15.82 13.58
CA GLN A 22 23.08 -15.81 12.19
C GLN A 22 23.80 -14.62 11.57
N SER A 23 24.97 -14.94 11.08
CA SER A 23 25.74 -14.07 10.23
C SER A 23 24.80 -13.46 9.19
N ILE A 24 24.75 -12.14 9.20
CA ILE A 24 24.10 -11.29 8.19
C ILE A 24 24.73 -11.54 6.79
N GLU A 25 25.59 -12.53 6.66
CA GLU A 25 26.28 -12.92 5.43
C GLU A 25 25.46 -13.80 4.48
N ASN A 26 24.28 -14.26 4.86
CA ASN A 26 23.36 -14.95 3.96
C ASN A 26 22.19 -14.06 3.53
N ILE A 27 22.37 -12.77 3.37
CA ILE A 27 21.69 -12.10 2.29
C ILE A 27 22.32 -12.73 1.03
N GLU A 28 21.70 -13.81 0.56
CA GLU A 28 21.92 -14.27 -0.80
C GLU A 28 21.92 -13.02 -1.65
N ARG A 29 23.10 -12.62 -2.12
CA ARG A 29 23.18 -11.73 -3.27
C ARG A 29 22.28 -12.42 -4.27
N PHE A 30 21.10 -11.88 -4.48
CA PHE A 30 20.34 -12.16 -5.66
C PHE A 30 21.34 -11.87 -6.77
N GLU A 31 21.98 -12.90 -7.29
CA GLU A 31 22.67 -12.81 -8.56
C GLU A 31 21.58 -12.42 -9.51
N ILE A 32 21.50 -11.11 -9.73
CA ILE A 32 20.57 -10.49 -10.64
C ILE A 32 20.93 -11.13 -11.96
N ALA A 33 20.11 -12.11 -12.35
CA ALA A 33 20.28 -12.80 -13.61
C ALA A 33 20.59 -11.75 -14.68
N ASP A 34 21.51 -12.02 -15.58
CA ASP A 34 21.93 -11.11 -16.66
C ASP A 34 20.77 -10.70 -17.61
N ASN A 35 19.53 -10.92 -17.16
CA ASN A 35 18.32 -10.60 -17.89
C ASN A 35 17.85 -9.20 -17.51
N PRO A 36 18.01 -8.20 -18.37
CA PRO A 36 17.63 -6.81 -18.09
C PRO A 36 16.14 -6.65 -17.77
N ILE A 37 15.29 -7.58 -18.21
CA ILE A 37 13.84 -7.56 -17.93
C ILE A 37 13.57 -7.93 -16.48
N GLU A 38 14.22 -8.95 -15.94
CA GLU A 38 14.06 -9.36 -14.54
C GLU A 38 14.52 -8.27 -13.58
N ASN A 39 15.62 -7.60 -13.92
CA ASN A 39 16.12 -6.46 -13.14
C ASN A 39 15.11 -5.31 -13.09
N ILE A 40 14.48 -4.97 -14.22
CA ILE A 40 13.45 -3.92 -14.28
C ILE A 40 12.23 -4.32 -13.46
N VAL A 41 11.81 -5.57 -13.54
CA VAL A 41 10.67 -6.08 -12.75
C VAL A 41 10.99 -6.02 -11.26
N ALA A 42 12.18 -6.48 -10.85
CA ALA A 42 12.62 -6.43 -9.45
C ALA A 42 12.66 -4.98 -8.93
N GLU A 43 13.15 -4.03 -9.73
CA GLU A 43 13.19 -2.61 -9.35
C GLU A 43 11.78 -2.04 -9.15
N ILE A 44 10.81 -2.37 -9.99
CA ILE A 44 9.41 -1.97 -9.83
C ILE A 44 8.84 -2.52 -8.51
N TYR A 45 9.08 -3.79 -8.22
CA TYR A 45 8.65 -4.40 -6.96
C TYR A 45 9.24 -3.74 -5.74
N LEU A 46 10.54 -3.46 -5.75
CA LEU A 46 11.23 -2.79 -4.63
C LEU A 46 10.67 -1.38 -4.39
N ARG A 47 10.39 -0.64 -5.45
CA ARG A 47 9.78 0.71 -5.34
C ARG A 47 8.37 0.66 -4.78
N GLU A 48 7.54 -0.27 -5.25
CA GLU A 48 6.19 -0.45 -4.70
C GLU A 48 6.23 -0.87 -3.23
N LEU A 49 7.13 -1.78 -2.88
CA LEU A 49 7.34 -2.20 -1.50
C LEU A 49 7.78 -1.03 -0.60
N ALA A 50 8.73 -0.22 -1.07
CA ALA A 50 9.18 0.96 -0.35
C ALA A 50 8.05 1.97 -0.16
N PHE A 51 7.22 2.19 -1.18
CA PHE A 51 6.06 3.05 -1.11
C PHE A 51 5.01 2.56 -0.10
N GLN A 52 4.68 1.26 -0.15
CA GLN A 52 3.77 0.65 0.82
C GLN A 52 4.31 0.73 2.25
N ARG A 53 5.61 0.53 2.45
CA ARG A 53 6.26 0.69 3.76
C ARG A 53 6.16 2.11 4.27
N ALA A 54 6.37 3.11 3.42
CA ALA A 54 6.22 4.51 3.80
C ALA A 54 4.78 4.83 4.25
N ILE A 55 3.77 4.37 3.50
CA ILE A 55 2.35 4.48 3.87
C ILE A 55 2.10 3.84 5.24
N GLN A 56 2.55 2.62 5.45
CA GLN A 56 2.37 1.91 6.73
C GLN A 56 3.02 2.62 7.92
N ILE A 57 4.18 3.22 7.73
CA ILE A 57 4.85 3.99 8.79
C ILE A 57 4.00 5.20 9.18
N ILE A 58 3.53 5.97 8.17
CA ILE A 58 2.69 7.15 8.40
C ILE A 58 1.39 6.75 9.10
N ALA A 59 0.71 5.72 8.61
CA ALA A 59 -0.54 5.23 9.18
C ALA A 59 -0.36 4.78 10.64
N LYS A 60 0.71 4.05 10.95
CA LYS A 60 1.04 3.64 12.32
C LYS A 60 1.32 4.83 13.24
N LEU A 61 1.97 5.87 12.74
CA LEU A 61 2.21 7.08 13.52
C LEU A 61 0.89 7.80 13.81
N LEU A 62 0.00 7.94 12.82
CA LEU A 62 -1.32 8.53 13.00
C LEU A 62 -2.19 7.73 13.96
N ALA A 63 -2.17 6.40 13.86
CA ALA A 63 -2.92 5.53 14.77
C ALA A 63 -2.46 5.62 16.22
N LYS A 64 -1.20 6.01 16.48
CA LYS A 64 -0.67 6.27 17.83
C LYS A 64 -1.06 7.64 18.37
N CYS A 65 -1.44 8.59 17.51
CA CYS A 65 -1.89 9.90 17.95
C CYS A 65 -3.26 9.78 18.63
N GLU A 66 -3.42 10.44 19.75
CA GLU A 66 -4.71 10.58 20.40
C GLU A 66 -5.50 11.71 19.77
N ILE A 67 -6.72 11.42 19.33
CA ILE A 67 -7.65 12.42 18.80
C ILE A 67 -8.48 12.93 19.97
N ARG A 68 -8.34 14.21 20.27
CA ARG A 68 -9.06 14.86 21.35
C ARG A 68 -10.35 15.46 20.85
N THR A 69 -11.41 15.23 21.58
CA THR A 69 -12.75 15.75 21.28
C THR A 69 -13.13 16.83 22.27
N PHE A 70 -13.69 17.95 21.79
CA PHE A 70 -14.05 19.09 22.60
C PHE A 70 -15.52 19.47 22.37
N LEU A 71 -16.21 19.82 23.43
CA LEU A 71 -17.54 20.40 23.39
C LEU A 71 -17.55 21.70 24.22
N ASN A 72 -17.91 22.81 23.59
CA ASN A 72 -17.91 24.13 24.22
C ASN A 72 -16.57 24.54 24.87
N GLY A 73 -15.46 24.03 24.33
CA GLY A 73 -14.12 24.33 24.85
C GLY A 73 -13.61 23.39 25.94
N GLU A 74 -14.43 22.49 26.42
CA GLU A 74 -14.05 21.45 27.38
C GLU A 74 -13.76 20.13 26.68
N GLU A 75 -12.69 19.44 27.10
CA GLU A 75 -12.34 18.13 26.59
C GLU A 75 -13.36 17.09 27.10
N ILE A 76 -13.88 16.30 26.17
CA ILE A 76 -14.89 15.27 26.47
C ILE A 76 -14.44 13.90 26.00
N PHE A 77 -14.80 12.86 26.76
CA PHE A 77 -14.51 11.46 26.48
C PHE A 77 -15.84 10.71 26.32
N ARG A 78 -16.53 10.98 25.20
CA ARG A 78 -17.84 10.37 24.87
C ARG A 78 -17.70 9.42 23.69
N ASP A 79 -18.82 9.09 23.07
CA ASP A 79 -18.92 8.16 21.95
C ASP A 79 -18.00 8.56 20.78
N GLU A 80 -17.90 9.87 20.50
CA GLU A 80 -17.02 10.38 19.44
C GLU A 80 -15.54 10.11 19.74
N TYR A 81 -15.14 10.27 21.01
CA TYR A 81 -13.77 9.93 21.43
C TYR A 81 -13.49 8.43 21.24
N TYR A 82 -14.44 7.57 21.62
CA TYR A 82 -14.33 6.13 21.47
C TYR A 82 -14.20 5.72 19.99
N VAL A 83 -15.09 6.24 19.14
CA VAL A 83 -15.11 5.99 17.70
C VAL A 83 -13.76 6.37 17.05
N TRP A 84 -13.20 7.53 17.39
CA TRP A 84 -11.94 7.96 16.78
C TRP A 84 -10.70 7.26 17.34
N ASN A 85 -10.70 6.83 18.59
CA ASN A 85 -9.50 6.35 19.26
C ASN A 85 -9.44 4.84 19.46
N ILE A 86 -10.58 4.15 19.44
CA ILE A 86 -10.63 2.73 19.79
C ILE A 86 -11.23 1.93 18.64
N GLU A 87 -12.49 2.14 18.33
CA GLU A 87 -13.26 1.34 17.39
C GLU A 87 -14.06 2.25 16.45
N PRO A 88 -13.49 2.67 15.33
CA PRO A 88 -14.15 3.47 14.31
C PRO A 88 -15.42 2.82 13.78
N ASN A 89 -15.39 1.53 13.58
CA ASN A 89 -16.53 0.71 13.20
C ASN A 89 -16.33 -0.75 13.63
N ARG A 90 -17.41 -1.54 13.54
CA ARG A 90 -17.44 -2.95 13.99
C ARG A 90 -16.41 -3.86 13.30
N ASN A 91 -15.97 -3.48 12.11
CA ASN A 91 -15.06 -4.30 11.30
C ASN A 91 -13.62 -3.84 11.37
N GLN A 92 -13.35 -2.65 11.92
CA GLN A 92 -12.04 -2.04 11.91
C GLN A 92 -11.70 -1.41 13.26
N ASN A 93 -10.52 -1.74 13.77
CA ASN A 93 -9.91 -0.99 14.84
C ASN A 93 -9.25 0.30 14.33
N LYS A 94 -8.81 1.16 15.23
CA LYS A 94 -8.13 2.43 14.91
C LYS A 94 -6.99 2.25 13.92
N GLN A 95 -6.12 1.24 14.10
CA GLN A 95 -4.98 1.01 13.22
C GLN A 95 -5.42 0.70 11.79
N GLN A 96 -6.37 -0.22 11.62
CA GLN A 96 -6.89 -0.61 10.31
C GLN A 96 -7.60 0.54 9.60
N PHE A 97 -8.33 1.35 10.35
CA PHE A 97 -8.98 2.55 9.82
C PHE A 97 -7.97 3.56 9.27
N PHE A 98 -6.91 3.86 10.03
CA PHE A 98 -5.87 4.78 9.57
C PHE A 98 -5.01 4.19 8.46
N ASP A 99 -4.76 2.89 8.44
CA ASP A 99 -4.09 2.21 7.34
C ASP A 99 -4.89 2.42 6.03
N LYS A 100 -6.20 2.17 6.05
CA LYS A 100 -7.10 2.40 4.89
C LYS A 100 -7.15 3.88 4.51
N LEU A 101 -7.27 4.79 5.47
CA LEU A 101 -7.33 6.22 5.25
C LEU A 101 -6.08 6.76 4.55
N VAL A 102 -4.91 6.44 5.09
CA VAL A 102 -3.63 6.91 4.56
C VAL A 102 -3.37 6.30 3.19
N GLU A 103 -3.67 5.02 3.00
CA GLU A 103 -3.56 4.39 1.69
C GLU A 103 -4.40 5.11 0.64
N LYS A 104 -5.67 5.40 0.92
CA LYS A 104 -6.55 6.16 0.00
C LYS A 104 -6.00 7.55 -0.28
N MET A 105 -5.52 8.27 0.74
CA MET A 105 -4.93 9.60 0.57
C MET A 105 -3.72 9.59 -0.35
N PHE A 106 -2.83 8.61 -0.24
CA PHE A 106 -1.62 8.56 -1.06
C PHE A 106 -1.87 7.96 -2.44
N ARG A 107 -2.73 6.94 -2.56
CA ARG A 107 -3.01 6.31 -3.86
C ARG A 107 -3.96 7.11 -4.72
N ASN A 108 -5.04 7.63 -4.12
CA ASN A 108 -6.09 8.34 -4.85
C ASN A 108 -5.93 9.86 -4.79
N ASN A 109 -4.99 10.37 -3.97
CA ASN A 109 -4.80 11.80 -3.68
C ASN A 109 -6.04 12.46 -3.07
N GLU A 110 -6.95 11.67 -2.54
CA GLU A 110 -8.15 12.10 -1.83
C GLU A 110 -8.70 10.95 -0.99
N ALA A 111 -9.33 11.28 0.11
CA ALA A 111 -10.05 10.32 0.94
C ALA A 111 -11.32 10.97 1.48
N LEU A 112 -12.36 10.17 1.64
CA LEU A 112 -13.65 10.58 2.19
C LEU A 112 -13.98 9.72 3.40
N ILE A 113 -14.24 10.35 4.52
CA ILE A 113 -14.78 9.69 5.72
C ILE A 113 -16.25 10.05 5.82
N VAL A 114 -17.08 9.04 5.96
CA VAL A 114 -18.53 9.18 6.11
C VAL A 114 -18.98 8.56 7.43
N GLU A 115 -20.02 9.12 8.01
CA GLU A 115 -20.69 8.56 9.18
C GLU A 115 -21.88 7.71 8.74
N GLY A 116 -21.95 6.50 9.28
CA GLY A 116 -23.08 5.59 9.12
C GLY A 116 -24.31 6.05 9.95
N ILE A 117 -25.42 5.31 9.80
CA ILE A 117 -26.65 5.57 10.55
C ILE A 117 -26.46 5.25 12.04
N ASP A 118 -25.51 4.39 12.35
CA ASP A 118 -25.17 3.91 13.69
C ASP A 118 -24.11 4.76 14.41
N GLY A 119 -23.72 5.92 13.84
CA GLY A 119 -22.69 6.79 14.39
C GLY A 119 -21.26 6.28 14.20
N GLN A 120 -21.08 5.19 13.49
CA GLN A 120 -19.76 4.66 13.15
C GLN A 120 -19.18 5.38 11.94
N ILE A 121 -17.84 5.46 11.86
CA ILE A 121 -17.15 6.14 10.76
C ILE A 121 -16.49 5.15 9.81
N TYR A 122 -16.56 5.46 8.54
CA TYR A 122 -16.05 4.60 7.46
C TYR A 122 -15.21 5.41 6.49
N VAL A 123 -14.12 4.83 6.03
CA VAL A 123 -13.35 5.36 4.90
C VAL A 123 -13.95 4.82 3.62
N ALA A 124 -14.43 5.72 2.75
CA ALA A 124 -15.00 5.35 1.47
C ALA A 124 -13.95 4.74 0.53
N ASP A 125 -14.32 3.66 -0.16
CA ASP A 125 -13.51 3.04 -1.18
C ASP A 125 -13.58 3.78 -2.51
N SER A 126 -14.77 4.26 -2.85
CA SER A 126 -15.03 5.09 -4.02
C SER A 126 -16.16 6.06 -3.74
N PHE A 127 -16.17 7.18 -4.43
CA PHE A 127 -17.23 8.18 -4.38
C PHE A 127 -17.16 9.09 -5.61
N CYS A 128 -18.29 9.71 -5.94
CA CYS A 128 -18.36 10.75 -6.96
C CYS A 128 -18.58 12.10 -6.30
N THR A 129 -17.74 13.09 -6.64
CA THR A 129 -17.86 14.46 -6.13
C THR A 129 -18.57 15.35 -7.15
N ASN A 130 -19.70 15.93 -6.76
CA ASN A 130 -20.33 16.99 -7.52
C ASN A 130 -19.85 18.34 -6.98
N ARG A 131 -19.04 19.01 -7.78
CA ARG A 131 -18.47 20.32 -7.41
C ARG A 131 -19.46 21.44 -7.74
N ASN A 132 -19.76 22.25 -6.77
CA ASN A 132 -20.60 23.42 -6.93
C ASN A 132 -19.81 24.69 -6.61
N ALA A 133 -19.90 25.69 -7.47
CA ALA A 133 -19.17 26.95 -7.27
C ALA A 133 -19.81 27.83 -6.18
N LEU A 134 -21.14 27.76 -6.03
CA LEU A 134 -21.90 28.62 -5.12
C LEU A 134 -22.39 27.90 -3.86
N TYR A 135 -22.47 26.59 -3.90
CA TYR A 135 -22.93 25.76 -2.78
C TYR A 135 -21.83 24.77 -2.40
N GLY A 136 -21.94 24.18 -1.21
CA GLY A 136 -21.02 23.13 -0.79
C GLY A 136 -21.06 21.93 -1.75
N ASN A 137 -19.91 21.27 -1.91
CA ASN A 137 -19.83 20.06 -2.70
C ASN A 137 -20.75 18.98 -2.15
N THR A 138 -21.22 18.10 -3.02
CA THR A 138 -21.97 16.91 -2.63
C THR A 138 -21.28 15.65 -3.12
N TYR A 139 -21.46 14.58 -2.36
CA TYR A 139 -20.83 13.29 -2.62
C TYR A 139 -21.90 12.23 -2.79
N ASN A 140 -21.88 11.52 -3.90
CA ASN A 140 -22.81 10.44 -4.22
C ASN A 140 -22.07 9.17 -4.61
N GLN A 141 -22.78 8.07 -4.74
CA GLN A 141 -22.22 6.75 -5.05
C GLN A 141 -21.07 6.38 -4.10
N VAL A 142 -21.22 6.75 -2.82
CA VAL A 142 -20.23 6.44 -1.80
C VAL A 142 -20.29 4.94 -1.50
N ALA A 143 -19.21 4.23 -1.78
CA ALA A 143 -19.10 2.81 -1.51
C ALA A 143 -18.08 2.54 -0.40
N VAL A 144 -18.40 1.61 0.48
CA VAL A 144 -17.54 1.07 1.53
C VAL A 144 -17.61 -0.45 1.45
N ASP A 145 -16.51 -1.09 1.11
CA ASP A 145 -16.45 -2.52 0.83
C ASP A 145 -17.50 -2.93 -0.23
N ASP A 146 -18.44 -3.79 0.12
CA ASP A 146 -19.55 -4.25 -0.74
C ASP A 146 -20.83 -3.41 -0.65
N TYR A 147 -20.86 -2.39 0.25
CA TYR A 147 -22.02 -1.56 0.47
C TYR A 147 -21.90 -0.20 -0.22
N THR A 148 -22.97 0.18 -0.96
CA THR A 148 -23.06 1.51 -1.59
C THR A 148 -24.21 2.29 -0.96
N PHE A 149 -23.88 3.47 -0.43
CA PHE A 149 -24.88 4.36 0.12
C PHE A 149 -25.77 4.95 -0.97
N LEU A 150 -27.08 4.81 -0.81
CA LEU A 150 -28.07 5.38 -1.73
C LEU A 150 -28.26 6.90 -1.55
N ARG A 151 -27.88 7.43 -0.39
CA ARG A 151 -28.03 8.87 -0.08
C ARG A 151 -26.87 9.67 -0.68
N THR A 152 -27.16 10.92 -0.99
CA THR A 152 -26.14 11.94 -1.31
C THR A 152 -25.72 12.63 -0.01
N PHE A 153 -24.43 12.71 0.22
CA PHE A 153 -23.85 13.38 1.38
C PHE A 153 -23.52 14.82 1.01
N ARG A 154 -23.75 15.76 1.95
CA ARG A 154 -23.31 17.15 1.82
C ARG A 154 -21.91 17.31 2.44
N SER A 155 -21.19 18.37 2.06
CA SER A 155 -19.89 18.68 2.66
C SER A 155 -19.89 18.78 4.18
N ALA A 156 -21.01 19.14 4.78
CA ALA A 156 -21.17 19.21 6.24
C ALA A 156 -21.31 17.84 6.91
N ASP A 157 -21.71 16.83 6.15
CA ASP A 157 -22.03 15.49 6.68
C ASP A 157 -20.85 14.53 6.50
N VAL A 158 -19.71 14.99 5.97
CA VAL A 158 -18.55 14.15 5.65
C VAL A 158 -17.25 14.88 5.96
N MET A 159 -16.18 14.12 6.15
CA MET A 159 -14.83 14.68 6.20
C MET A 159 -14.12 14.34 4.90
N TYR A 160 -13.97 15.32 4.02
CA TYR A 160 -13.23 15.19 2.77
C TYR A 160 -11.79 15.67 2.97
N LEU A 161 -10.85 14.78 2.75
CA LEU A 161 -9.42 15.01 2.90
C LEU A 161 -8.78 15.00 1.51
N LYS A 162 -8.11 16.10 1.18
CA LYS A 162 -7.35 16.22 -0.06
C LYS A 162 -5.98 16.81 0.24
N PRO A 163 -4.92 16.04 0.04
CA PRO A 163 -3.56 16.56 0.21
C PRO A 163 -3.25 17.70 -0.77
N ASN A 164 -2.46 18.65 -0.33
CA ASN A 164 -2.04 19.80 -1.16
C ASN A 164 -0.68 19.57 -1.83
N TRP A 165 -0.35 18.33 -2.13
CA TRP A 165 0.87 17.97 -2.88
C TRP A 165 0.52 17.35 -4.23
N LYS A 166 1.52 17.22 -5.08
CA LYS A 166 1.36 16.52 -6.36
C LYS A 166 0.97 15.07 -6.08
N ASN A 167 0.01 14.57 -6.85
CA ASN A 167 -0.42 13.18 -6.75
C ASN A 167 0.77 12.23 -6.94
N VAL A 168 1.18 11.57 -5.86
CA VAL A 168 2.33 10.64 -5.85
C VAL A 168 2.07 9.49 -6.82
N ASN A 169 0.83 9.03 -6.90
CA ASN A 169 0.44 7.96 -7.81
C ASN A 169 0.66 8.33 -9.28
N THR A 170 0.42 9.59 -9.67
CA THR A 170 0.70 10.06 -11.05
C THR A 170 2.19 9.97 -11.36
N VAL A 171 3.04 10.31 -10.40
CA VAL A 171 4.51 10.19 -10.56
C VAL A 171 4.92 8.72 -10.67
N LEU A 172 4.38 7.87 -9.82
CA LEU A 172 4.62 6.42 -9.85
C LEU A 172 4.12 5.79 -11.15
N GLN A 173 2.90 6.13 -11.58
CA GLN A 173 2.34 5.61 -12.84
C GLN A 173 3.15 6.04 -14.06
N GLY A 174 3.70 7.25 -14.08
CA GLY A 174 4.61 7.69 -15.12
C GLY A 174 5.87 6.83 -15.21
N LEU A 175 6.43 6.48 -14.04
CA LEU A 175 7.55 5.55 -13.95
C LEU A 175 7.17 4.15 -14.42
N TYR A 176 6.06 3.60 -13.91
CA TYR A 176 5.58 2.27 -14.30
C TYR A 176 5.24 2.17 -15.80
N GLY A 177 4.65 3.22 -16.38
CA GLY A 177 4.38 3.28 -17.82
C GLY A 177 5.64 3.24 -18.67
N SER A 178 6.70 3.90 -18.23
CA SER A 178 8.00 3.86 -18.88
C SER A 178 8.66 2.49 -18.78
N TYR A 179 8.65 1.89 -17.59
CA TYR A 179 9.17 0.53 -17.38
C TYR A 179 8.36 -0.54 -18.14
N SER A 180 7.04 -0.43 -18.15
CA SER A 180 6.18 -1.35 -18.91
C SER A 180 6.52 -1.36 -20.40
N LYS A 181 6.78 -0.19 -20.99
CA LYS A 181 7.24 -0.09 -22.39
C LYS A 181 8.59 -0.76 -22.58
N LEU A 182 9.55 -0.56 -21.68
CA LEU A 182 10.86 -1.21 -21.75
C LEU A 182 10.75 -2.74 -21.66
N ILE A 183 9.91 -3.25 -20.76
CA ILE A 183 9.65 -4.69 -20.64
C ILE A 183 9.02 -5.23 -21.94
N GLN A 184 8.05 -4.54 -22.51
CA GLN A 184 7.41 -4.94 -23.78
C GLN A 184 8.41 -4.95 -24.94
N TYR A 185 9.27 -3.95 -25.04
CA TYR A 185 10.32 -3.93 -26.08
C TYR A 185 11.35 -5.02 -25.89
N GLY A 186 11.79 -5.23 -24.63
CA GLY A 186 12.72 -6.31 -24.30
C GLY A 186 12.15 -7.68 -24.62
N SER A 187 10.89 -7.94 -24.25
CA SER A 187 10.19 -9.19 -24.55
C SER A 187 10.02 -9.41 -26.05
N LYS A 188 9.65 -8.38 -26.82
CA LYS A 188 9.54 -8.46 -28.28
C LYS A 188 10.89 -8.75 -28.93
N ASN A 189 11.97 -8.13 -28.46
CA ASN A 189 13.31 -8.37 -28.96
C ASN A 189 13.78 -9.77 -28.62
N PHE A 190 13.51 -10.26 -27.41
CA PHE A 190 13.81 -11.62 -26.99
C PHE A 190 13.06 -12.66 -27.84
N LEU A 191 11.77 -12.47 -28.09
CA LEU A 191 10.99 -13.35 -28.97
C LEU A 191 11.49 -13.33 -30.42
N LYS A 192 11.97 -12.18 -30.91
CA LYS A 192 12.55 -12.07 -32.25
C LYS A 192 13.95 -12.65 -32.32
N SER A 193 14.69 -12.71 -31.22
CA SER A 193 16.07 -13.22 -31.16
C SER A 193 16.16 -14.72 -30.86
N HIS A 194 15.03 -15.44 -30.82
CA HIS A 194 15.02 -16.90 -30.70
C HIS A 194 15.67 -17.63 -31.88
N GLY A 195 16.11 -16.92 -32.93
CA GLY A 195 17.01 -17.45 -33.94
C GLY A 195 18.45 -17.27 -33.46
N SER A 196 19.20 -18.37 -33.36
CA SER A 196 20.64 -18.35 -33.17
C SER A 196 21.26 -17.42 -34.22
N LYS A 197 21.82 -16.28 -33.79
CA LYS A 197 22.63 -15.47 -34.68
C LYS A 197 23.95 -16.24 -34.93
N GLY A 198 23.94 -17.09 -35.94
CA GLY A 198 25.17 -17.68 -36.45
C GLY A 198 25.81 -16.71 -37.45
N ILE A 199 27.11 -16.43 -37.31
CA ILE A 199 27.89 -15.82 -38.36
C ILE A 199 28.20 -16.95 -39.34
N LEU A 200 27.56 -16.92 -40.51
CA LEU A 200 27.89 -17.79 -41.60
C LEU A 200 29.15 -17.20 -42.29
N ASP A 201 30.29 -17.81 -42.04
CA ASP A 201 31.49 -17.51 -42.82
C ASP A 201 31.38 -18.18 -44.19
N ILE A 202 31.05 -17.38 -45.20
CA ILE A 202 30.82 -17.83 -46.57
C ILE A 202 32.15 -18.01 -47.33
N SER A 203 33.30 -17.69 -46.73
CA SER A 203 34.58 -17.74 -47.36
C SER A 203 35.00 -19.15 -47.78
N THR A 204 34.54 -20.18 -47.07
CA THR A 204 34.83 -21.59 -47.38
C THR A 204 33.85 -22.22 -48.42
N VAL A 205 32.66 -21.65 -48.59
CA VAL A 205 31.67 -22.21 -49.55
C VAL A 205 31.96 -21.78 -50.98
N ALA A 206 32.61 -20.63 -51.17
CA ALA A 206 32.92 -20.12 -52.50
C ALA A 206 34.14 -20.86 -53.17
N GLN A 207 34.94 -21.61 -52.40
CA GLN A 207 36.08 -22.35 -52.96
C GLN A 207 35.70 -23.72 -53.53
N ASN A 208 34.57 -24.31 -53.15
CA ASN A 208 34.18 -25.65 -53.60
C ASN A 208 33.28 -25.67 -54.87
N SER A 209 33.01 -24.53 -55.46
CA SER A 209 32.18 -24.48 -56.70
C SER A 209 32.99 -24.27 -58.00
N LYS A 210 34.33 -24.47 -57.94
CA LYS A 210 35.24 -24.34 -59.08
C LYS A 210 36.03 -25.63 -59.39
N ASN A 211 35.40 -26.80 -59.21
CA ASN A 211 35.93 -28.04 -59.78
C ASN A 211 34.83 -28.73 -60.53
#